data_6d5aaaebc85a83ac4a675967dd66e3b1
#
_entry.id   6d5aaaebc85a83ac4a675967dd66e3b1
#
_cell.length_a   1.000
_cell.length_b   1.000
_cell.length_c   1.000
_cell.angle_alpha   90.00
_cell.angle_beta   90.00
_cell.angle_gamma   90.00
#
_symmetry.space_group_name_H-M   'P 1'
#
loop_
_entity.id
_entity.type
_entity.pdbx_description
1 polymer ?
#
loop_
_entity_poly.entity_id
_entity_poly.type
_entity_poly.pdbx_seq_one_letter_code
_entity_poly.pdbx_strand_id
1 'polypeptide(L)'
;MRYLQTLNYDFNELLGLEGKTFIPSEVFNKGIKKDFISLKRYLSKLGITLSYIVDKKLRKRDVIVSGEFDGETDKIIVYISTYKGMCNVNYNRYKRIKTVTEIIITVMHELIHRKQYEYRGTLNDKHYLFNRTGDPKLDEEYEYMSDTDEVPAFAHCAYTELKIQNPNTTIRQALRNRKAKSDVVELYKSMYKPHSDTMIEFYKALFRWERLYNEFNSRIQKAC
;
A
#
# COMPACT_ATOMS: atom_id res chain seq x y z
N MET A 1 4.24 9.46 -14.75
CA MET A 1 3.10 8.80 -15.42
C MET A 1 3.44 7.45 -16.07
N ARG A 2 4.54 7.33 -16.83
CA ARG A 2 4.95 6.04 -17.46
C ARG A 2 5.19 4.91 -16.45
N TYR A 3 5.69 5.22 -15.26
CA TYR A 3 6.00 4.20 -14.25
C TYR A 3 4.75 3.48 -13.68
N LEU A 4 3.65 4.20 -13.45
CA LEU A 4 2.38 3.57 -13.05
C LEU A 4 1.79 2.66 -14.14
N GLN A 5 2.12 2.89 -15.41
CA GLN A 5 1.76 1.99 -16.50
C GLN A 5 2.57 0.70 -16.49
N THR A 6 3.84 0.77 -16.10
CA THR A 6 4.73 -0.41 -15.99
C THR A 6 4.34 -1.28 -14.79
N LEU A 7 3.95 -0.67 -13.66
CA LEU A 7 3.42 -1.39 -12.49
C LEU A 7 2.17 -2.24 -12.82
N ASN A 8 1.41 -1.87 -13.84
CA ASN A 8 0.15 -2.52 -14.20
C ASN A 8 0.27 -4.00 -14.57
N TYR A 9 1.21 -4.32 -15.44
CA TYR A 9 1.38 -5.70 -15.91
C TYR A 9 1.92 -6.59 -14.80
N ASP A 10 2.87 -6.07 -14.04
CA ASP A 10 3.63 -6.80 -13.03
C ASP A 10 2.78 -7.21 -11.84
N PHE A 11 1.79 -6.40 -11.48
CA PHE A 11 1.01 -6.58 -10.26
C PHE A 11 -0.06 -7.66 -10.38
N ASN A 12 -0.78 -7.67 -11.48
CA ASN A 12 -1.87 -8.63 -11.69
C ASN A 12 -1.35 -10.07 -11.70
N GLU A 13 -0.16 -10.30 -12.29
CA GLU A 13 0.46 -11.62 -12.35
C GLU A 13 1.13 -11.99 -11.03
N LEU A 14 1.85 -11.06 -10.38
CA LEU A 14 2.46 -11.26 -9.06
C LEU A 14 1.44 -11.62 -7.98
N LEU A 15 0.23 -11.04 -8.06
CA LEU A 15 -0.85 -11.30 -7.13
C LEU A 15 -1.80 -12.41 -7.64
N GLY A 16 -1.53 -13.01 -8.81
CA GLY A 16 -2.36 -14.06 -9.40
C GLY A 16 -3.80 -13.61 -9.68
N LEU A 17 -3.98 -12.34 -10.04
CA LEU A 17 -5.28 -11.75 -10.36
C LEU A 17 -5.71 -12.10 -11.79
N GLU A 18 -5.45 -13.32 -12.26
CA GLU A 18 -5.92 -13.79 -13.55
C GLU A 18 -7.43 -13.60 -13.68
N GLY A 19 -7.84 -12.78 -14.65
CA GLY A 19 -9.24 -12.43 -14.92
C GLY A 19 -9.83 -11.25 -14.14
N LYS A 20 -9.13 -10.72 -13.12
CA LYS A 20 -9.52 -9.49 -12.40
C LYS A 20 -8.42 -8.45 -12.56
N THR A 21 -8.44 -7.69 -13.63
CA THR A 21 -7.41 -6.67 -13.89
C THR A 21 -7.60 -5.46 -12.97
N PHE A 22 -6.78 -5.38 -11.92
CA PHE A 22 -6.53 -4.13 -11.22
C PHE A 22 -5.48 -3.34 -12.02
N ILE A 23 -5.87 -2.16 -12.54
CA ILE A 23 -4.98 -1.31 -13.34
C ILE A 23 -4.69 -0.04 -12.55
N PRO A 24 -3.54 0.07 -11.84
CA PRO A 24 -3.19 1.26 -11.06
C PRO A 24 -3.22 2.56 -11.88
N SER A 25 -2.83 2.51 -13.16
CA SER A 25 -2.91 3.66 -14.06
C SER A 25 -4.35 4.09 -14.36
N GLU A 26 -5.32 3.18 -14.44
CA GLU A 26 -6.74 3.53 -14.57
C GLU A 26 -7.29 4.15 -13.28
N VAL A 27 -6.94 3.60 -12.12
CA VAL A 27 -7.29 4.18 -10.82
C VAL A 27 -6.76 5.60 -10.73
N PHE A 28 -5.47 5.79 -11.06
CA PHE A 28 -4.83 7.09 -11.07
C PHE A 28 -5.52 8.06 -12.05
N ASN A 29 -5.75 7.63 -13.29
CA ASN A 29 -6.40 8.46 -14.30
C ASN A 29 -7.83 8.80 -13.93
N LYS A 30 -8.61 7.87 -13.38
CA LYS A 30 -9.99 8.11 -12.94
C LYS A 30 -10.06 9.00 -11.70
N GLY A 31 -9.14 8.82 -10.74
CA GLY A 31 -9.08 9.65 -9.55
C GLY A 31 -8.61 11.09 -9.83
N ILE A 32 -7.73 11.31 -10.81
CA ILE A 32 -7.19 12.63 -11.15
C ILE A 32 -8.03 13.36 -12.20
N LYS A 33 -8.45 12.66 -13.26
CA LYS A 33 -9.17 13.27 -14.40
C LYS A 33 -10.68 13.28 -14.22
N LYS A 34 -11.23 12.35 -13.43
CA LYS A 34 -12.66 12.25 -13.16
C LYS A 34 -12.90 12.42 -11.67
N ASP A 35 -14.15 12.57 -11.28
CA ASP A 35 -14.54 12.63 -9.88
C ASP A 35 -14.34 11.26 -9.17
N PHE A 36 -14.34 11.28 -7.85
CA PHE A 36 -14.24 10.07 -7.04
C PHE A 36 -15.43 9.10 -7.22
N ILE A 37 -16.56 9.55 -7.77
CA ILE A 37 -17.71 8.71 -8.11
C ILE A 37 -17.31 7.72 -9.21
N SER A 38 -16.61 8.19 -10.24
CA SER A 38 -16.10 7.33 -11.30
C SER A 38 -15.05 6.34 -10.79
N LEU A 39 -14.19 6.77 -9.86
CA LEU A 39 -13.22 5.90 -9.20
C LEU A 39 -13.94 4.83 -8.36
N LYS A 40 -14.93 5.22 -7.53
CA LYS A 40 -15.74 4.29 -6.74
C LYS A 40 -16.41 3.22 -7.61
N ARG A 41 -17.04 3.62 -8.73
CA ARG A 41 -17.67 2.68 -9.67
C ARG A 41 -16.66 1.73 -10.30
N TYR A 42 -15.47 2.21 -10.61
CA TYR A 42 -14.42 1.38 -11.18
C TYR A 42 -13.92 0.34 -10.17
N LEU A 43 -13.56 0.76 -8.95
CA LEU A 43 -13.10 -0.13 -7.89
C LEU A 43 -14.17 -1.17 -7.52
N SER A 44 -15.44 -0.76 -7.48
CA SER A 44 -16.57 -1.67 -7.22
C SER A 44 -16.68 -2.81 -8.24
N LYS A 45 -16.36 -2.56 -9.52
CA LYS A 45 -16.32 -3.62 -10.54
C LYS A 45 -15.20 -4.64 -10.30
N LEU A 46 -14.20 -4.28 -9.53
CA LEU A 46 -13.08 -5.13 -9.15
C LEU A 46 -13.30 -5.83 -7.79
N GLY A 47 -14.49 -5.69 -7.21
CA GLY A 47 -14.79 -6.21 -5.87
C GLY A 47 -14.19 -5.39 -4.73
N ILE A 48 -13.76 -4.14 -5.02
CA ILE A 48 -13.15 -3.23 -4.04
C ILE A 48 -14.16 -2.13 -3.70
N THR A 49 -14.50 -1.98 -2.44
CA THR A 49 -15.42 -0.96 -1.95
C THR A 49 -14.66 0.29 -1.54
N LEU A 50 -14.99 1.44 -2.12
CA LEU A 50 -14.49 2.74 -1.66
C LEU A 50 -15.54 3.38 -0.77
N SER A 51 -15.24 3.55 0.51
CA SER A 51 -16.09 4.11 1.54
C SER A 51 -15.59 5.49 1.99
N TYR A 52 -16.51 6.35 2.43
CA TYR A 52 -16.18 7.70 2.89
C TYR A 52 -16.61 7.89 4.32
N ILE A 53 -15.69 8.34 5.16
CA ILE A 53 -15.93 8.56 6.58
C ILE A 53 -15.78 10.05 6.88
N VAL A 54 -16.75 10.59 7.64
CA VAL A 54 -16.63 11.93 8.21
C VAL A 54 -16.01 11.82 9.60
N ASP A 55 -14.77 12.27 9.74
CA ASP A 55 -14.07 12.31 11.01
C ASP A 55 -13.82 13.75 11.46
N LYS A 56 -14.58 14.17 12.48
CA LYS A 56 -14.49 15.52 13.06
C LYS A 56 -13.21 15.79 13.85
N LYS A 57 -12.41 14.77 14.15
CA LYS A 57 -11.12 14.90 14.81
C LYS A 57 -10.03 15.33 13.83
N LEU A 58 -10.22 15.08 12.54
CA LEU A 58 -9.27 15.50 11.52
C LEU A 58 -9.27 17.04 11.34
N ARG A 59 -8.12 17.59 10.97
CA ARG A 59 -8.06 18.98 10.53
C ARG A 59 -8.82 19.12 9.20
N LYS A 60 -9.40 20.32 8.94
CA LYS A 60 -10.21 20.59 7.74
C LYS A 60 -9.55 20.24 6.40
N ARG A 61 -8.22 20.12 6.38
CA ARG A 61 -7.43 19.87 5.17
C ARG A 61 -6.82 18.45 5.11
N ASP A 62 -6.96 17.66 6.16
CA ASP A 62 -6.36 16.33 6.23
C ASP A 62 -7.28 15.31 5.58
N VAL A 63 -6.67 14.33 4.97
CA VAL A 63 -7.30 13.14 4.41
C VAL A 63 -6.47 11.97 4.87
N ILE A 64 -7.14 10.96 5.39
CA ILE A 64 -6.52 9.68 5.74
C ILE A 64 -7.15 8.63 4.84
N VAL A 65 -6.32 7.81 4.25
CA VAL A 65 -6.72 6.62 3.51
C VAL A 65 -6.27 5.41 4.31
N SER A 66 -7.20 4.50 4.56
CA SER A 66 -6.96 3.21 5.20
C SER A 66 -7.72 2.11 4.47
N GLY A 67 -7.40 0.86 4.71
CA GLY A 67 -8.07 -0.27 4.09
C GLY A 67 -8.25 -1.41 5.08
N GLU A 68 -9.05 -2.37 4.66
CA GLU A 68 -9.17 -3.66 5.31
C GLU A 68 -9.53 -4.74 4.28
N PHE A 69 -9.00 -5.92 4.47
CA PHE A 69 -9.39 -7.13 3.76
C PHE A 69 -10.16 -8.05 4.72
N ASP A 70 -11.38 -8.38 4.35
CA ASP A 70 -12.21 -9.37 5.04
C ASP A 70 -12.08 -10.72 4.35
N GLY A 71 -11.32 -11.63 4.97
CA GLY A 71 -11.07 -12.96 4.43
C GLY A 71 -12.31 -13.87 4.36
N GLU A 72 -13.31 -13.65 5.23
CA GLU A 72 -14.54 -14.45 5.23
C GLU A 72 -15.43 -14.10 4.03
N THR A 73 -15.51 -12.83 3.67
CA THR A 73 -16.35 -12.36 2.56
C THR A 73 -15.58 -12.09 1.27
N ASP A 74 -14.26 -12.26 1.27
CA ASP A 74 -13.35 -11.92 0.16
C ASP A 74 -13.51 -10.47 -0.33
N LYS A 75 -13.71 -9.54 0.60
CA LYS A 75 -13.92 -8.13 0.29
C LYS A 75 -12.76 -7.27 0.71
N ILE A 76 -12.42 -6.32 -0.15
CA ILE A 76 -11.50 -5.23 0.17
C ILE A 76 -12.31 -3.95 0.32
N ILE A 77 -12.14 -3.25 1.46
CA ILE A 77 -12.75 -1.96 1.71
C ILE A 77 -11.64 -0.92 1.90
N VAL A 78 -11.71 0.15 1.12
CA VAL A 78 -10.82 1.31 1.27
C VAL A 78 -11.61 2.49 1.80
N TYR A 79 -11.17 3.03 2.92
CA TYR A 79 -11.79 4.16 3.59
C TYR A 79 -11.06 5.46 3.25
N ILE A 80 -11.81 6.51 2.96
CA ILE A 80 -11.30 7.88 2.84
C ILE A 80 -11.93 8.71 3.95
N SER A 81 -11.15 9.01 4.96
CA SER A 81 -11.57 9.81 6.12
C SER A 81 -11.25 11.29 5.90
N THR A 82 -12.25 12.14 6.08
CA THR A 82 -12.13 13.59 5.94
C THR A 82 -12.97 14.33 6.98
N TYR A 83 -12.62 15.59 7.30
CA TYR A 83 -13.36 16.41 8.27
C TYR A 83 -14.83 16.67 7.89
N LYS A 84 -15.13 16.86 6.61
CA LYS A 84 -16.48 17.27 6.13
C LYS A 84 -17.13 16.30 5.14
N GLY A 85 -16.49 15.18 4.85
CA GLY A 85 -16.91 14.29 3.77
C GLY A 85 -16.49 14.81 2.38
N MET A 86 -16.69 13.97 1.38
CA MET A 86 -16.13 14.14 0.03
C MET A 86 -16.58 15.39 -0.73
N CYS A 87 -17.83 15.81 -0.54
CA CYS A 87 -18.44 16.91 -1.31
C CYS A 87 -17.80 18.28 -1.11
N ASN A 88 -16.94 18.43 -0.08
CA ASN A 88 -16.33 19.70 0.27
C ASN A 88 -14.80 19.73 0.10
N VAL A 89 -14.24 18.69 -0.51
CA VAL A 89 -12.80 18.63 -0.70
C VAL A 89 -12.44 19.23 -2.05
N ASN A 90 -12.39 20.56 -2.11
CA ASN A 90 -11.73 21.29 -3.19
C ASN A 90 -10.22 21.03 -3.09
N TYR A 91 -9.78 19.87 -3.58
CA TYR A 91 -8.36 19.56 -3.64
C TYR A 91 -7.71 20.37 -4.75
N ASN A 92 -6.62 21.04 -4.39
CA ASN A 92 -5.68 21.39 -5.43
C ASN A 92 -5.14 20.07 -6.06
N ARG A 93 -4.62 20.16 -7.28
CA ARG A 93 -4.11 19.02 -8.05
C ARG A 93 -3.13 18.14 -7.26
N TYR A 94 -2.27 18.74 -6.44
CA TYR A 94 -1.27 18.04 -5.64
C TYR A 94 -1.90 17.11 -4.59
N LYS A 95 -2.88 17.59 -3.82
CA LYS A 95 -3.57 16.78 -2.82
C LYS A 95 -4.34 15.63 -3.44
N ARG A 96 -4.96 15.88 -4.59
CA ARG A 96 -5.67 14.83 -5.33
C ARG A 96 -4.71 13.72 -5.79
N ILE A 97 -3.54 14.10 -6.31
CA ILE A 97 -2.49 13.13 -6.68
C ILE A 97 -2.07 12.31 -5.47
N LYS A 98 -1.78 12.98 -4.34
CA LYS A 98 -1.39 12.31 -3.10
C LYS A 98 -2.46 11.31 -2.64
N THR A 99 -3.71 11.75 -2.51
CA THR A 99 -4.82 10.86 -2.08
C THR A 99 -5.02 9.67 -3.02
N VAL A 100 -4.94 9.88 -4.34
CA VAL A 100 -5.08 8.77 -5.29
C VAL A 100 -3.90 7.80 -5.19
N THR A 101 -2.70 8.30 -4.95
CA THR A 101 -1.52 7.46 -4.70
C THR A 101 -1.71 6.63 -3.42
N GLU A 102 -2.20 7.24 -2.35
CA GLU A 102 -2.52 6.56 -1.09
C GLU A 102 -3.60 5.48 -1.30
N ILE A 103 -4.66 5.76 -2.06
CA ILE A 103 -5.68 4.76 -2.42
C ILE A 103 -5.05 3.57 -3.16
N ILE A 104 -4.18 3.81 -4.13
CA ILE A 104 -3.49 2.74 -4.86
C ILE A 104 -2.65 1.90 -3.91
N ILE A 105 -1.82 2.53 -3.09
CA ILE A 105 -0.95 1.86 -2.13
C ILE A 105 -1.77 1.00 -1.16
N THR A 106 -2.86 1.56 -0.63
CA THR A 106 -3.76 0.84 0.29
C THR A 106 -4.41 -0.36 -0.40
N VAL A 107 -4.96 -0.19 -1.60
CA VAL A 107 -5.54 -1.33 -2.36
C VAL A 107 -4.51 -2.44 -2.55
N MET A 108 -3.28 -2.08 -2.86
CA MET A 108 -2.20 -3.04 -3.05
C MET A 108 -1.83 -3.78 -1.77
N HIS A 109 -1.84 -3.08 -0.64
CA HIS A 109 -1.66 -3.64 0.68
C HIS A 109 -2.72 -4.72 0.97
N GLU A 110 -3.99 -4.40 0.79
CA GLU A 110 -5.10 -5.33 1.02
C GLU A 110 -5.10 -6.52 0.04
N LEU A 111 -4.65 -6.31 -1.19
CA LEU A 111 -4.47 -7.41 -2.14
C LEU A 111 -3.36 -8.38 -1.73
N ILE A 112 -2.33 -7.93 -1.02
CA ILE A 112 -1.31 -8.82 -0.44
C ILE A 112 -1.93 -9.66 0.66
N HIS A 113 -2.73 -9.08 1.56
CA HIS A 113 -3.45 -9.84 2.58
C HIS A 113 -4.40 -10.86 1.98
N ARG A 114 -5.13 -10.52 0.94
CA ARG A 114 -5.96 -11.48 0.18
C ARG A 114 -5.13 -12.66 -0.30
N LYS A 115 -3.93 -12.41 -0.86
CA LYS A 115 -3.03 -13.49 -1.30
C LYS A 115 -2.49 -14.33 -0.16
N GLN A 116 -2.15 -13.72 0.96
CA GLN A 116 -1.72 -14.44 2.16
C GLN A 116 -2.85 -15.34 2.67
N TYR A 117 -4.09 -14.84 2.69
CA TYR A 117 -5.28 -15.60 3.07
C TYR A 117 -5.56 -16.76 2.10
N GLU A 118 -5.55 -16.50 0.79
CA GLU A 118 -5.74 -17.53 -0.25
C GLU A 118 -4.72 -18.69 -0.10
N TYR A 119 -3.48 -18.36 0.27
CA TYR A 119 -2.41 -19.35 0.42
C TYR A 119 -2.53 -20.17 1.69
N ARG A 120 -2.97 -19.60 2.81
CA ARG A 120 -2.98 -20.22 4.13
C ARG A 120 -4.37 -20.58 4.67
N GLY A 121 -5.42 -20.01 4.10
CA GLY A 121 -6.79 -20.14 4.59
C GLY A 121 -7.09 -19.32 5.85
N THR A 122 -6.12 -18.55 6.35
CA THR A 122 -6.25 -17.67 7.53
C THR A 122 -5.25 -16.50 7.47
N LEU A 123 -5.59 -15.38 8.09
CA LEU A 123 -4.67 -14.27 8.34
C LEU A 123 -4.09 -14.31 9.77
N ASN A 124 -4.46 -15.29 10.61
CA ASN A 124 -4.26 -15.23 12.05
C ASN A 124 -3.05 -16.00 12.59
N ASP A 125 -1.99 -16.20 11.84
CA ASP A 125 -0.72 -16.67 12.41
C ASP A 125 0.03 -15.48 13.04
N LYS A 126 -0.42 -15.06 14.22
CA LYS A 126 0.14 -13.94 14.97
C LYS A 126 1.54 -14.31 15.52
N HIS A 127 2.54 -14.21 14.70
CA HIS A 127 3.94 -14.24 15.12
C HIS A 127 4.49 -12.83 15.19
N TYR A 128 4.58 -12.31 16.41
CA TYR A 128 5.12 -10.96 16.65
C TYR A 128 6.64 -10.99 16.70
N LEU A 129 7.26 -10.11 15.95
CA LEU A 129 8.71 -9.96 15.82
C LEU A 129 9.26 -8.84 16.75
N PHE A 130 8.61 -8.56 17.88
CA PHE A 130 9.07 -7.50 18.77
C PHE A 130 9.01 -7.92 20.25
N ASN A 131 9.80 -7.21 21.07
CA ASN A 131 9.75 -7.34 22.52
C ASN A 131 8.79 -6.29 23.09
N ARG A 132 7.88 -6.71 23.96
CA ARG A 132 6.90 -5.83 24.60
C ARG A 132 7.57 -4.67 25.33
N THR A 133 6.99 -3.47 25.17
CA THR A 133 7.47 -2.23 25.80
C THR A 133 6.97 -2.09 27.25
N GLY A 134 5.84 -2.75 27.58
CA GLY A 134 5.13 -2.63 28.84
C GLY A 134 4.06 -1.52 28.84
N ASP A 135 3.93 -0.75 27.76
CA ASP A 135 2.82 0.16 27.53
C ASP A 135 1.79 -0.51 26.60
N PRO A 136 0.55 -0.83 27.08
CA PRO A 136 -0.41 -1.58 26.30
C PRO A 136 -0.79 -0.94 24.96
N LYS A 137 -0.83 0.40 24.87
CA LYS A 137 -1.17 1.10 23.62
C LYS A 137 -0.04 1.04 22.61
N LEU A 138 1.20 1.21 23.07
CA LEU A 138 2.37 1.08 22.23
C LEU A 138 2.54 -0.38 21.82
N ASP A 139 2.32 -1.32 22.73
CA ASP A 139 2.43 -2.74 22.44
C ASP A 139 1.43 -3.17 21.35
N GLU A 140 0.19 -2.69 21.37
CA GLU A 140 -0.81 -2.97 20.32
C GLU A 140 -0.36 -2.46 18.94
N GLU A 141 0.17 -1.23 18.85
CA GLU A 141 0.68 -0.66 17.63
C GLU A 141 1.92 -1.42 17.12
N TYR A 142 2.84 -1.76 18.02
CA TYR A 142 4.03 -2.54 17.71
C TYR A 142 3.68 -3.97 17.30
N GLU A 143 2.71 -4.60 17.95
CA GLU A 143 2.18 -5.92 17.57
C GLU A 143 1.68 -5.91 16.14
N TYR A 144 0.81 -4.95 15.79
CA TYR A 144 0.28 -4.80 14.46
C TYR A 144 1.39 -4.61 13.41
N MET A 145 2.27 -3.64 13.62
CA MET A 145 3.34 -3.30 12.67
C MET A 145 4.41 -4.39 12.53
N SER A 146 4.55 -5.30 13.50
CA SER A 146 5.51 -6.41 13.48
C SER A 146 4.90 -7.76 13.12
N ASP A 147 3.60 -7.80 12.85
CA ASP A 147 2.94 -9.02 12.39
C ASP A 147 3.57 -9.52 11.10
N THR A 148 3.76 -10.83 11.00
CA THR A 148 4.42 -11.47 9.86
C THR A 148 3.66 -11.29 8.54
N ASP A 149 2.37 -10.95 8.59
CA ASP A 149 1.56 -10.62 7.43
C ASP A 149 1.68 -9.14 7.06
N GLU A 150 1.74 -8.28 8.07
CA GLU A 150 1.82 -6.83 7.87
C GLU A 150 3.19 -6.38 7.36
N VAL A 151 4.28 -6.96 7.89
CA VAL A 151 5.65 -6.59 7.49
C VAL A 151 5.87 -6.67 5.98
N PRO A 152 5.51 -7.74 5.25
CA PRO A 152 5.63 -7.78 3.79
C PRO A 152 4.73 -6.78 3.07
N ALA A 153 3.51 -6.54 3.58
CA ALA A 153 2.57 -5.60 2.98
C ALA A 153 3.06 -4.15 3.13
N PHE A 154 3.52 -3.75 4.31
CA PHE A 154 4.15 -2.44 4.52
C PHE A 154 5.45 -2.27 3.75
N ALA A 155 6.28 -3.32 3.66
CA ALA A 155 7.49 -3.29 2.85
C ALA A 155 7.18 -3.05 1.37
N HIS A 156 6.04 -3.58 0.87
CA HIS A 156 5.54 -3.28 -0.47
C HIS A 156 5.09 -1.82 -0.61
N CYS A 157 4.39 -1.27 0.39
CA CYS A 157 4.03 0.16 0.40
C CYS A 157 5.29 1.04 0.30
N ALA A 158 6.30 0.75 1.13
CA ALA A 158 7.58 1.44 1.09
C ALA A 158 8.30 1.31 -0.25
N TYR A 159 8.29 0.10 -0.86
CA TYR A 159 8.82 -0.13 -2.19
C TYR A 159 8.14 0.78 -3.22
N THR A 160 6.82 0.83 -3.21
CA THR A 160 6.02 1.63 -4.15
C THR A 160 6.28 3.12 -3.97
N GLU A 161 6.31 3.64 -2.73
CA GLU A 161 6.63 5.04 -2.45
C GLU A 161 8.01 5.44 -2.97
N LEU A 162 9.03 4.62 -2.71
CA LEU A 162 10.41 4.86 -3.15
C LEU A 162 10.52 4.83 -4.68
N LYS A 163 9.83 3.91 -5.34
CA LYS A 163 9.87 3.74 -6.80
C LYS A 163 9.08 4.82 -7.55
N ILE A 164 7.96 5.29 -7.01
CA ILE A 164 7.23 6.44 -7.57
C ILE A 164 8.13 7.68 -7.61
N GLN A 165 8.94 7.90 -6.59
CA GLN A 165 9.84 9.05 -6.51
C GLN A 165 11.13 8.84 -7.33
N ASN A 166 11.62 7.61 -7.43
CA ASN A 166 12.90 7.27 -8.05
C ASN A 166 12.80 6.00 -8.91
N PRO A 167 12.09 6.05 -10.05
CA PRO A 167 11.76 4.86 -10.83
C PRO A 167 12.99 4.11 -11.37
N ASN A 168 14.08 4.81 -11.68
CA ASN A 168 15.26 4.26 -12.32
C ASN A 168 16.40 3.90 -11.34
N THR A 169 16.14 3.96 -10.02
CA THR A 169 17.16 3.64 -9.01
C THR A 169 16.86 2.33 -8.30
N THR A 170 17.86 1.65 -7.80
CA THR A 170 17.65 0.52 -6.89
C THR A 170 17.11 1.01 -5.55
N ILE A 171 16.42 0.14 -4.81
CA ILE A 171 15.96 0.46 -3.46
C ILE A 171 17.11 0.88 -2.56
N ARG A 172 18.26 0.20 -2.66
CA ARG A 172 19.46 0.58 -1.91
C ARG A 172 19.93 2.01 -2.21
N GLN A 173 19.89 2.41 -3.49
CA GLN A 173 20.22 3.78 -3.88
C GLN A 173 19.18 4.78 -3.41
N ALA A 174 17.89 4.43 -3.53
CA ALA A 174 16.78 5.28 -3.05
C ALA A 174 16.88 5.51 -1.55
N LEU A 175 17.13 4.48 -0.74
CA LEU A 175 17.30 4.59 0.72
C LEU A 175 18.50 5.47 1.14
N ARG A 176 19.57 5.54 0.31
CA ARG A 176 20.71 6.43 0.53
C ARG A 176 20.46 7.86 0.08
N ASN A 177 19.48 8.05 -0.79
CA ASN A 177 19.14 9.37 -1.32
C ASN A 177 18.28 10.14 -0.31
N ARG A 178 18.83 11.16 0.33
CA ARG A 178 18.12 12.00 1.31
C ARG A 178 16.86 12.71 0.74
N LYS A 179 16.72 12.78 -0.58
CA LYS A 179 15.55 13.38 -1.25
C LYS A 179 14.42 12.36 -1.46
N ALA A 180 14.74 11.06 -1.48
CA ALA A 180 13.75 10.00 -1.56
C ALA A 180 13.27 9.66 -0.16
N LYS A 181 11.99 9.85 0.10
CA LYS A 181 11.37 9.58 1.40
C LYS A 181 10.26 8.56 1.23
N SER A 182 10.22 7.58 2.10
CA SER A 182 9.07 6.72 2.30
C SER A 182 8.56 6.95 3.72
N ASP A 183 7.30 7.34 3.82
CA ASP A 183 6.66 7.56 5.12
C ASP A 183 6.64 6.25 5.92
N VAL A 184 6.48 5.10 5.25
CA VAL A 184 6.53 3.77 5.86
C VAL A 184 7.93 3.43 6.39
N VAL A 185 9.00 3.70 5.63
CA VAL A 185 10.38 3.46 6.10
C VAL A 185 10.67 4.31 7.33
N GLU A 186 10.28 5.58 7.33
CA GLU A 186 10.50 6.47 8.47
C GLU A 186 9.66 6.05 9.68
N LEU A 187 8.44 5.56 9.48
CA LEU A 187 7.61 5.00 10.54
C LEU A 187 8.31 3.79 11.21
N TYR A 188 8.75 2.80 10.42
CA TYR A 188 9.47 1.64 10.95
C TYR A 188 10.74 2.03 11.71
N LYS A 189 11.51 2.99 11.19
CA LYS A 189 12.71 3.51 11.89
C LYS A 189 12.40 4.23 13.20
N SER A 190 11.24 4.87 13.30
CA SER A 190 10.81 5.54 14.53
C SER A 190 10.37 4.55 15.61
N MET A 191 9.82 3.41 15.20
CA MET A 191 9.28 2.38 16.11
C MET A 191 10.34 1.36 16.52
N TYR A 192 11.22 0.95 15.63
CA TYR A 192 12.10 -0.18 15.85
C TYR A 192 13.59 0.20 15.78
N LYS A 193 14.40 -0.44 16.64
CA LYS A 193 15.85 -0.31 16.59
C LYS A 193 16.40 -0.87 15.27
N PRO A 194 17.51 -0.33 14.73
CA PRO A 194 18.05 -0.73 13.42
C PRO A 194 18.35 -2.23 13.24
N HIS A 195 18.62 -2.94 14.33
CA HIS A 195 18.97 -4.37 14.31
C HIS A 195 17.91 -5.25 14.99
N SER A 196 16.68 -4.74 15.19
CA SER A 196 15.57 -5.58 15.67
C SER A 196 15.15 -6.57 14.56
N ASP A 197 14.58 -7.70 14.99
CA ASP A 197 14.11 -8.72 14.05
C ASP A 197 13.07 -8.14 13.07
N THR A 198 12.16 -7.30 13.56
CA THR A 198 11.17 -6.60 12.73
C THR A 198 11.83 -5.76 11.63
N MET A 199 12.88 -4.96 11.98
CA MET A 199 13.59 -4.14 10.98
C MET A 199 14.35 -5.00 9.97
N ILE A 200 14.95 -6.10 10.43
CA ILE A 200 15.63 -7.05 9.55
C ILE A 200 14.65 -7.67 8.56
N GLU A 201 13.50 -8.16 9.04
CA GLU A 201 12.48 -8.76 8.19
C GLU A 201 11.84 -7.74 7.25
N PHE A 202 11.58 -6.51 7.72
CA PHE A 202 11.10 -5.43 6.86
C PHE A 202 12.05 -5.14 5.70
N TYR A 203 13.35 -4.99 5.96
CA TYR A 203 14.31 -4.78 4.87
C TYR A 203 14.47 -6.00 3.96
N LYS A 204 14.44 -7.23 4.50
CA LYS A 204 14.43 -8.45 3.68
C LYS A 204 13.23 -8.47 2.73
N ALA A 205 12.04 -8.14 3.24
CA ALA A 205 10.82 -8.06 2.44
C ALA A 205 10.92 -6.97 1.37
N LEU A 206 11.41 -5.78 1.73
CA LEU A 206 11.59 -4.66 0.81
C LEU A 206 12.52 -5.01 -0.36
N PHE A 207 13.66 -5.65 -0.10
CA PHE A 207 14.58 -6.12 -1.15
C PHE A 207 14.04 -7.32 -1.93
N ARG A 208 13.20 -8.16 -1.30
CA ARG A 208 12.50 -9.24 -1.99
C ARG A 208 11.52 -8.71 -3.03
N TRP A 209 10.77 -7.65 -2.71
CA TRP A 209 9.89 -6.98 -3.66
C TRP A 209 10.67 -6.42 -4.86
N GLU A 210 11.80 -5.74 -4.63
CA GLU A 210 12.65 -5.27 -5.73
C GLU A 210 13.11 -6.41 -6.64
N ARG A 211 13.53 -7.54 -6.06
CA ARG A 211 13.95 -8.71 -6.83
C ARG A 211 12.82 -9.28 -7.68
N LEU A 212 11.64 -9.49 -7.06
CA LEU A 212 10.45 -10.01 -7.76
C LEU A 212 10.06 -9.14 -8.95
N TYR A 213 10.05 -7.82 -8.77
CA TYR A 213 9.75 -6.89 -9.86
C TYR A 213 10.80 -6.91 -10.97
N ASN A 214 12.08 -7.00 -10.63
CA ASN A 214 13.16 -7.07 -11.61
C ASN A 214 13.12 -8.39 -12.41
N GLU A 215 12.87 -9.51 -11.75
CA GLU A 215 12.71 -10.82 -12.39
C GLU A 215 11.52 -10.81 -13.36
N PHE A 216 10.42 -10.22 -12.95
CA PHE A 216 9.22 -10.12 -13.74
C PHE A 216 9.45 -9.23 -14.99
N ASN A 217 9.97 -8.02 -14.81
CA ASN A 217 10.30 -7.12 -15.92
C ASN A 217 11.26 -7.75 -16.93
N SER A 218 12.22 -8.56 -16.46
CA SER A 218 13.15 -9.26 -17.36
C SER A 218 12.48 -10.39 -18.14
N ARG A 219 11.43 -11.03 -17.62
CA ARG A 219 10.64 -12.04 -18.36
C ARG A 219 9.81 -11.37 -19.47
N ILE A 220 9.13 -10.26 -19.17
CA ILE A 220 8.36 -9.51 -20.19
C ILE A 220 9.27 -9.06 -21.32
N GLN A 221 10.44 -8.48 -21.02
CA GLN A 221 11.38 -8.03 -22.04
C GLN A 221 11.91 -9.16 -22.96
N LYS A 222 11.93 -10.40 -22.47
CA LYS A 222 12.33 -11.57 -23.26
C LYS A 222 11.19 -12.16 -24.08
N ALA A 223 9.94 -11.84 -23.74
CA ALA A 223 8.74 -12.33 -24.42
C ALA A 223 8.26 -11.39 -25.54
N CYS A 224 8.74 -10.16 -25.56
CA CYS A 224 8.54 -9.17 -26.66
C CYS A 224 9.70 -9.18 -27.65
#